data_281b5dcd5ca0fbbdc039f278cb83bb02
#
_entry.id   281b5dcd5ca0fbbdc039f278cb83bb02
#
_cell.length_a   1.000
_cell.length_b   1.000
_cell.length_c   1.000
_cell.angle_alpha   90.00
_cell.angle_beta   90.00
_cell.angle_gamma   90.00
#
_symmetry.space_group_name_H-M   'P 1'
#
loop_
_entity.id
_entity.type
_entity.pdbx_description
1 polymer ?
#
loop_
_entity_poly.entity_id
_entity_poly.type
_entity_poly.pdbx_seq_one_letter_code
_entity_poly.pdbx_strand_id
1 'polypeptide(L)'
;MIREATIHDAARTAEIDVISSRYAYQNILSEELLKDLTVENRVPVHTRWISEKRFDMYVYEDPDTGIVKAMMGIGMNEDEDKEGAFELHFIYVDPAYVRQGIGSEMIRFFEEKGKEKGCKEFVIWVLEENEMGRNCYEKNHYHFDGRDKIFKR
;
A
#
# COMPACT_ATOMS: atom_id res chain seq x y z
N MET A 1 -4.26 6.98 -13.46
CA MET A 1 -5.71 6.92 -13.07
C MET A 1 -5.90 5.84 -12.01
N ILE A 2 -6.51 6.21 -10.91
CA ILE A 2 -6.76 5.27 -9.82
C ILE A 2 -8.15 4.67 -10.00
N ARG A 3 -8.23 3.34 -9.95
CA ARG A 3 -9.50 2.61 -10.06
C ARG A 3 -9.53 1.45 -9.09
N GLU A 4 -10.72 0.93 -8.83
CA GLU A 4 -10.89 -0.25 -8.00
C GLU A 4 -10.24 -1.47 -8.66
N ALA A 5 -9.54 -2.27 -7.88
CA ALA A 5 -8.94 -3.50 -8.36
C ALA A 5 -10.02 -4.56 -8.60
N THR A 6 -9.81 -5.37 -9.63
CA THR A 6 -10.66 -6.53 -9.91
C THR A 6 -9.83 -7.81 -9.79
N ILE A 7 -10.50 -8.96 -9.79
CA ILE A 7 -9.81 -10.25 -9.70
C ILE A 7 -8.82 -10.45 -10.86
N HIS A 8 -9.04 -9.77 -11.98
CA HIS A 8 -8.13 -9.83 -13.14
C HIS A 8 -6.81 -9.11 -12.86
N ASP A 9 -6.76 -8.28 -11.83
CA ASP A 9 -5.53 -7.57 -11.43
C ASP A 9 -4.66 -8.38 -10.46
N ALA A 10 -5.16 -9.50 -9.92
CA ALA A 10 -4.47 -10.23 -8.86
C ALA A 10 -3.04 -10.64 -9.22
N ALA A 11 -2.81 -11.11 -10.44
CA ALA A 11 -1.47 -11.52 -10.86
C ALA A 11 -0.53 -10.31 -10.89
N ARG A 12 -0.98 -9.18 -11.42
CA ARG A 12 -0.15 -7.98 -11.52
C ARG A 12 0.08 -7.34 -10.15
N THR A 13 -0.94 -7.28 -9.30
CA THR A 13 -0.76 -6.73 -7.95
C THR A 13 0.20 -7.59 -7.12
N ALA A 14 0.13 -8.91 -7.26
CA ALA A 14 1.07 -9.81 -6.62
C ALA A 14 2.51 -9.58 -7.12
N GLU A 15 2.69 -9.37 -8.42
CA GLU A 15 3.99 -9.05 -9.01
C GLU A 15 4.55 -7.75 -8.43
N ILE A 16 3.72 -6.71 -8.35
CA ILE A 16 4.12 -5.42 -7.78
C ILE A 16 4.50 -5.58 -6.30
N ASP A 17 3.71 -6.33 -5.54
CA ASP A 17 3.99 -6.63 -4.13
C ASP A 17 5.38 -7.26 -3.98
N VAL A 18 5.65 -8.32 -4.74
CA VAL A 18 6.93 -9.04 -4.66
C VAL A 18 8.10 -8.16 -5.07
N ILE A 19 7.99 -7.49 -6.21
CA ILE A 19 9.08 -6.66 -6.74
C ILE A 19 9.37 -5.49 -5.80
N SER A 20 8.34 -4.79 -5.36
CA SER A 20 8.50 -3.63 -4.49
C SER A 20 8.99 -4.02 -3.09
N SER A 21 8.51 -5.14 -2.55
CA SER A 21 8.95 -5.63 -1.25
C SER A 21 10.42 -6.05 -1.28
N ARG A 22 10.84 -6.73 -2.33
CA ARG A 22 12.25 -7.10 -2.50
C ARG A 22 13.14 -5.86 -2.63
N TYR A 23 12.66 -4.87 -3.36
CA TYR A 23 13.39 -3.61 -3.53
C TYR A 23 13.53 -2.86 -2.21
N ALA A 24 12.42 -2.72 -1.47
CA ALA A 24 12.39 -1.96 -0.23
C ALA A 24 13.08 -2.67 0.95
N TYR A 25 13.01 -4.01 0.99
CA TYR A 25 13.43 -4.79 2.17
C TYR A 25 14.59 -5.75 1.92
N GLN A 26 15.29 -5.65 0.79
CA GLN A 26 16.38 -6.59 0.45
C GLN A 26 17.50 -6.66 1.47
N ASN A 27 17.73 -5.55 2.20
CA ASN A 27 18.76 -5.48 3.24
C ASN A 27 18.20 -5.54 4.66
N ILE A 28 16.87 -5.69 4.79
CA ILE A 28 16.15 -5.66 6.06
C ILE A 28 15.63 -7.04 6.44
N LEU A 29 15.04 -7.74 5.47
CA LEU A 29 14.52 -9.09 5.68
C LEU A 29 15.60 -10.12 5.44
N SER A 30 15.53 -11.25 6.17
CA SER A 30 16.46 -12.36 5.97
C SER A 30 16.27 -12.99 4.58
N GLU A 31 17.31 -13.63 4.08
CA GLU A 31 17.24 -14.37 2.81
C GLU A 31 16.15 -15.43 2.82
N GLU A 32 15.94 -16.03 3.98
CA GLU A 32 14.90 -17.06 4.14
C GLU A 32 13.51 -16.49 3.96
N LEU A 33 13.23 -15.31 4.52
CA LEU A 33 11.95 -14.65 4.33
C LEU A 33 11.77 -14.18 2.88
N LEU A 34 12.83 -13.68 2.26
CA LEU A 34 12.80 -13.26 0.86
C LEU A 34 12.59 -14.44 -0.09
N LYS A 35 13.03 -15.62 0.29
CA LYS A 35 12.90 -16.84 -0.50
C LYS A 35 11.44 -17.22 -0.73
N ASP A 36 10.60 -17.03 0.30
CA ASP A 36 9.17 -17.34 0.23
C ASP A 36 8.36 -16.22 -0.41
N LEU A 37 8.98 -15.07 -0.64
CA LEU A 37 8.34 -13.92 -1.26
C LEU A 37 8.40 -14.07 -2.77
N THR A 38 7.49 -14.86 -3.33
CA THR A 38 7.42 -15.14 -4.76
C THR A 38 6.05 -14.77 -5.30
N VAL A 39 5.97 -14.49 -6.60
CA VAL A 39 4.71 -14.19 -7.27
C VAL A 39 3.75 -15.37 -7.11
N GLU A 40 4.23 -16.60 -7.29
CA GLU A 40 3.43 -17.81 -7.14
C GLU A 40 2.76 -17.90 -5.77
N ASN A 41 3.47 -17.53 -4.70
CA ASN A 41 2.94 -17.58 -3.34
C ASN A 41 1.99 -16.42 -3.07
N ARG A 42 2.18 -15.29 -3.72
CA ARG A 42 1.38 -14.09 -3.46
C ARG A 42 0.09 -13.97 -4.30
N VAL A 43 0.04 -14.57 -5.48
CA VAL A 43 -1.17 -14.51 -6.30
C VAL A 43 -2.41 -15.03 -5.58
N PRO A 44 -2.37 -16.20 -4.90
CA PRO A 44 -3.53 -16.66 -4.15
C PRO A 44 -3.96 -15.70 -3.03
N VAL A 45 -3.01 -15.06 -2.38
CA VAL A 45 -3.27 -14.10 -1.31
C VAL A 45 -4.02 -12.89 -1.86
N HIS A 46 -3.50 -12.31 -2.95
CA HIS A 46 -4.15 -11.15 -3.59
C HIS A 46 -5.53 -11.49 -4.14
N THR A 47 -5.67 -12.68 -4.70
CA THR A 47 -6.96 -13.16 -5.20
C THR A 47 -7.99 -13.19 -4.07
N ARG A 48 -7.61 -13.70 -2.89
CA ARG A 48 -8.50 -13.74 -1.73
C ARG A 48 -8.80 -12.33 -1.21
N TRP A 49 -7.82 -11.46 -1.11
CA TRP A 49 -8.04 -10.10 -0.65
C TRP A 49 -9.07 -9.37 -1.52
N ILE A 50 -8.98 -9.56 -2.82
CA ILE A 50 -9.89 -8.90 -3.77
C ILE A 50 -11.28 -9.55 -3.73
N SER A 51 -11.35 -10.89 -3.81
CA SER A 51 -12.62 -11.61 -3.88
C SER A 51 -13.40 -11.56 -2.57
N GLU A 52 -12.72 -11.59 -1.44
CA GLU A 52 -13.33 -11.55 -0.11
C GLU A 52 -13.47 -10.11 0.42
N LYS A 53 -12.97 -9.15 -0.33
CA LYS A 53 -12.97 -7.72 0.06
C LYS A 53 -12.38 -7.50 1.45
N ARG A 54 -11.27 -8.17 1.72
CA ARG A 54 -10.54 -8.00 2.97
C ARG A 54 -10.11 -6.55 3.15
N PHE A 55 -9.73 -5.91 2.04
CA PHE A 55 -9.42 -4.49 1.95
C PHE A 55 -10.14 -3.90 0.76
N ASP A 56 -10.33 -2.59 0.76
CA ASP A 56 -10.74 -1.88 -0.45
C ASP A 56 -9.47 -1.67 -1.26
N MET A 57 -9.29 -2.44 -2.30
CA MET A 57 -8.07 -2.41 -3.10
C MET A 57 -8.23 -1.56 -4.35
N TYR A 58 -7.24 -0.71 -4.58
CA TYR A 58 -7.17 0.18 -5.74
C TYR A 58 -5.84 0.01 -6.45
N VAL A 59 -5.86 0.23 -7.75
CA VAL A 59 -4.66 0.21 -8.58
C VAL A 59 -4.51 1.54 -9.29
N TYR A 60 -3.27 1.90 -9.60
CA TYR A 60 -2.97 3.03 -10.48
C TYR A 60 -2.68 2.48 -11.87
N GLU A 61 -3.50 2.83 -12.82
CA GLU A 61 -3.36 2.40 -14.22
C GLU A 61 -3.00 3.59 -15.08
N ASP A 62 -1.96 3.44 -15.89
CA ASP A 62 -1.59 4.46 -16.86
C ASP A 62 -2.66 4.48 -17.96
N PRO A 63 -3.35 5.62 -18.15
CA PRO A 63 -4.45 5.68 -19.13
C PRO A 63 -3.99 5.53 -20.59
N ASP A 64 -2.72 5.82 -20.87
CA ASP A 64 -2.19 5.74 -22.22
C ASP A 64 -1.74 4.33 -22.62
N THR A 65 -1.23 3.56 -21.65
CA THR A 65 -0.66 2.23 -21.91
C THR A 65 -1.47 1.08 -21.34
N GLY A 66 -2.34 1.35 -20.36
CA GLY A 66 -3.06 0.32 -19.63
C GLY A 66 -2.21 -0.44 -18.63
N ILE A 67 -0.98 -0.01 -18.41
CA ILE A 67 -0.08 -0.65 -17.43
C ILE A 67 -0.48 -0.26 -16.02
N VAL A 68 -0.67 -1.25 -15.15
CA VAL A 68 -0.87 -1.04 -13.72
C VAL A 68 0.51 -0.86 -13.08
N LYS A 69 0.71 0.29 -12.46
CA LYS A 69 2.01 0.71 -11.93
C LYS A 69 2.10 0.66 -10.40
N ALA A 70 0.97 0.60 -9.72
CA ALA A 70 0.93 0.63 -8.26
C ALA A 70 -0.38 0.06 -7.75
N MET A 71 -0.39 -0.27 -6.46
CA MET A 71 -1.59 -0.78 -5.80
C MET A 71 -1.61 -0.34 -4.34
N MET A 72 -2.80 -0.31 -3.75
CA MET A 72 -2.95 -0.07 -2.31
C MET A 72 -4.19 -0.77 -1.76
N GLY A 73 -4.15 -1.03 -0.46
CA GLY A 73 -5.31 -1.52 0.27
C GLY A 73 -5.64 -0.53 1.38
N ILE A 74 -6.89 -0.10 1.43
CA ILE A 74 -7.35 0.90 2.40
C ILE A 74 -8.59 0.39 3.12
N GLY A 75 -8.92 1.00 4.26
CA GLY A 75 -10.12 0.63 5.00
C GLY A 75 -10.10 1.20 6.41
N MET A 76 -11.10 0.82 7.19
CA MET A 76 -11.16 1.25 8.58
C MET A 76 -10.03 0.60 9.37
N ASN A 77 -9.48 1.35 10.31
CA ASN A 77 -8.43 0.86 11.18
C ASN A 77 -9.00 -0.22 12.12
N GLU A 78 -8.26 -1.31 12.29
CA GLU A 78 -8.65 -2.42 13.16
C GLU A 78 -8.01 -2.33 14.55
N ASP A 79 -7.13 -1.34 14.77
CA ASP A 79 -6.46 -1.14 16.03
C ASP A 79 -7.41 -0.43 17.00
N GLU A 80 -7.64 -1.01 18.18
CA GLU A 80 -8.54 -0.48 19.19
C GLU A 80 -8.18 0.96 19.61
N ASP A 81 -6.89 1.29 19.62
CA ASP A 81 -6.41 2.62 20.01
C ASP A 81 -6.75 3.71 18.99
N LYS A 82 -7.13 3.32 17.80
CA LYS A 82 -7.41 4.22 16.68
C LYS A 82 -8.78 3.99 16.09
N GLU A 83 -9.73 3.57 16.92
CA GLU A 83 -11.08 3.34 16.48
C GLU A 83 -11.64 4.57 15.76
N GLY A 84 -12.23 4.35 14.59
CA GLY A 84 -12.76 5.42 13.76
C GLY A 84 -11.73 6.05 12.81
N ALA A 85 -10.48 5.65 12.88
CA ALA A 85 -9.45 6.12 11.94
C ALA A 85 -9.54 5.36 10.63
N PHE A 86 -9.09 5.99 9.56
CA PHE A 86 -8.98 5.37 8.25
C PHE A 86 -7.54 4.96 8.02
N GLU A 87 -7.33 3.74 7.55
CA GLU A 87 -5.99 3.17 7.45
C GLU A 87 -5.59 2.86 6.01
N LEU A 88 -4.36 3.25 5.67
CA LEU A 88 -3.67 2.76 4.49
C LEU A 88 -2.94 1.48 4.96
N HIS A 89 -3.52 0.32 4.65
CA HIS A 89 -2.98 -0.96 5.09
C HIS A 89 -1.68 -1.30 4.38
N PHE A 90 -1.60 -1.01 3.11
CA PHE A 90 -0.37 -1.15 2.32
C PHE A 90 -0.47 -0.33 1.04
N ILE A 91 0.69 0.05 0.53
CA ILE A 91 0.84 0.69 -0.77
C ILE A 91 2.15 0.20 -1.38
N TYR A 92 2.09 -0.19 -2.63
CA TYR A 92 3.27 -0.63 -3.37
C TYR A 92 3.28 0.04 -4.74
N VAL A 93 4.42 0.64 -5.09
CA VAL A 93 4.66 1.20 -6.41
C VAL A 93 5.75 0.35 -7.07
N ASP A 94 5.51 -0.09 -8.30
CA ASP A 94 6.52 -0.83 -9.05
C ASP A 94 7.79 0.03 -9.12
N PRO A 95 8.96 -0.50 -8.70
CA PRO A 95 10.20 0.27 -8.70
C PRO A 95 10.56 0.92 -10.03
N ALA A 96 10.09 0.36 -11.15
CA ALA A 96 10.29 0.95 -12.48
C ALA A 96 9.60 2.31 -12.63
N TYR A 97 8.63 2.61 -11.78
CA TYR A 97 7.80 3.81 -11.89
C TYR A 97 7.83 4.70 -10.66
N VAL A 98 8.78 4.50 -9.76
CA VAL A 98 8.93 5.37 -8.59
C VAL A 98 9.40 6.76 -9.01
N ARG A 99 9.19 7.73 -8.13
CA ARG A 99 9.54 9.15 -8.34
C ARG A 99 8.75 9.84 -9.45
N GLN A 100 7.56 9.32 -9.75
CA GLN A 100 6.64 9.93 -10.72
C GLN A 100 5.42 10.55 -10.01
N GLY A 101 5.44 10.62 -8.68
CA GLY A 101 4.35 11.19 -7.92
C GLY A 101 3.15 10.25 -7.72
N ILE A 102 3.25 9.00 -8.14
CA ILE A 102 2.16 8.03 -8.06
C ILE A 102 1.78 7.76 -6.60
N GLY A 103 2.77 7.53 -5.74
CA GLY A 103 2.53 7.30 -4.31
C GLY A 103 1.79 8.44 -3.64
N SER A 104 2.19 9.67 -3.92
CA SER A 104 1.54 10.86 -3.36
C SER A 104 0.11 11.01 -3.88
N GLU A 105 -0.12 10.72 -5.15
CA GLU A 105 -1.45 10.77 -5.74
C GLU A 105 -2.38 9.73 -5.09
N MET A 106 -1.87 8.53 -4.85
CA MET A 106 -2.62 7.48 -4.19
C MET A 106 -2.93 7.81 -2.72
N ILE A 107 -1.99 8.43 -2.01
CA ILE A 107 -2.23 8.88 -0.63
C ILE A 107 -3.33 9.94 -0.60
N ARG A 108 -3.33 10.88 -1.53
CA ARG A 108 -4.42 11.87 -1.62
C ARG A 108 -5.77 11.22 -1.87
N PHE A 109 -5.81 10.22 -2.74
CA PHE A 109 -7.03 9.45 -3.00
C PHE A 109 -7.51 8.73 -1.73
N PHE A 110 -6.60 8.10 -1.01
CA PHE A 110 -6.88 7.47 0.26
C PHE A 110 -7.50 8.45 1.26
N GLU A 111 -6.94 9.64 1.36
CA GLU A 111 -7.45 10.67 2.26
C GLU A 111 -8.86 11.13 1.86
N GLU A 112 -9.10 11.30 0.56
CA GLU A 112 -10.42 11.68 0.07
C GLU A 112 -11.46 10.61 0.40
N LYS A 113 -11.12 9.34 0.25
CA LYS A 113 -12.02 8.23 0.58
C LYS A 113 -12.35 8.20 2.07
N GLY A 114 -11.37 8.46 2.91
CA GLY A 114 -11.59 8.54 4.35
C GLY A 114 -12.50 9.70 4.73
N LYS A 115 -12.32 10.85 4.10
CA LYS A 115 -13.17 12.01 4.33
C LYS A 115 -14.61 11.75 3.91
N GLU A 116 -14.81 11.05 2.78
CA GLU A 116 -16.14 10.65 2.33
C GLU A 116 -16.85 9.78 3.38
N LYS A 117 -16.08 8.99 4.14
CA LYS A 117 -16.62 8.14 5.21
C LYS A 117 -16.75 8.87 6.54
N GLY A 118 -16.41 10.15 6.58
CA GLY A 118 -16.46 10.95 7.81
C GLY A 118 -15.29 10.76 8.74
N CYS A 119 -14.22 10.11 8.28
CA CYS A 119 -13.03 9.91 9.11
C CYS A 119 -12.21 11.19 9.20
N LYS A 120 -11.67 11.46 10.39
CA LYS A 120 -10.86 12.64 10.67
C LYS A 120 -9.42 12.30 10.95
N GLU A 121 -9.14 11.03 11.22
CA GLU A 121 -7.82 10.55 11.56
C GLU A 121 -7.39 9.50 10.53
N PHE A 122 -6.13 9.61 10.08
CA PHE A 122 -5.56 8.73 9.07
C PHE A 122 -4.31 8.08 9.62
N VAL A 123 -4.16 6.78 9.39
CA VAL A 123 -3.06 5.98 9.92
C VAL A 123 -2.39 5.22 8.78
N ILE A 124 -1.05 5.20 8.80
CA ILE A 124 -0.24 4.41 7.88
C ILE A 124 0.75 3.61 8.69
N TRP A 125 0.79 2.29 8.48
CA TRP A 125 1.79 1.42 9.08
C TRP A 125 3.00 1.33 8.16
N VAL A 126 4.20 1.40 8.75
CA VAL A 126 5.45 1.25 8.01
C VAL A 126 6.52 0.67 8.92
N LEU A 127 7.39 -0.18 8.37
CA LEU A 127 8.56 -0.65 9.11
C LEU A 127 9.52 0.53 9.32
N GLU A 128 10.07 0.63 10.52
CA GLU A 128 11.01 1.69 10.86
C GLU A 128 12.18 1.77 9.86
N GLU A 129 12.66 0.61 9.42
CA GLU A 129 13.79 0.50 8.50
C GLU A 129 13.42 0.81 7.05
N ASN A 130 12.14 0.91 6.74
CA ASN A 130 11.68 1.28 5.40
C ASN A 130 11.78 2.79 5.21
N GLU A 131 12.99 3.28 4.98
CA GLU A 131 13.29 4.70 4.83
C GLU A 131 12.53 5.33 3.67
N MET A 132 12.43 4.63 2.56
CA MET A 132 11.74 5.13 1.37
C MET A 132 10.25 5.32 1.64
N GLY A 133 9.62 4.38 2.34
CA GLY A 133 8.22 4.50 2.75
C GLY A 133 8.03 5.65 3.73
N ARG A 134 8.89 5.75 4.75
CA ARG A 134 8.84 6.83 5.73
C ARG A 134 8.96 8.19 5.06
N ASN A 135 9.90 8.34 4.14
CA ASN A 135 10.12 9.61 3.42
C ASN A 135 8.88 10.00 2.62
N CYS A 136 8.24 9.06 1.96
CA CYS A 136 7.01 9.29 1.21
C CYS A 136 5.89 9.79 2.13
N TYR A 137 5.73 9.15 3.29
CA TYR A 137 4.66 9.50 4.23
C TYR A 137 4.93 10.85 4.90
N GLU A 138 6.17 11.12 5.29
CA GLU A 138 6.56 12.41 5.86
C GLU A 138 6.36 13.55 4.86
N LYS A 139 6.69 13.33 3.59
CA LYS A 139 6.45 14.29 2.52
C LYS A 139 4.97 14.63 2.38
N ASN A 140 4.10 13.69 2.68
CA ASN A 140 2.65 13.89 2.65
C ASN A 140 2.08 14.29 4.01
N HIS A 141 2.93 14.80 4.91
CA HIS A 141 2.55 15.37 6.21
C HIS A 141 2.12 14.36 7.27
N TYR A 142 2.57 13.12 7.15
CA TYR A 142 2.36 12.13 8.20
C TYR A 142 3.50 12.18 9.21
N HIS A 143 3.17 11.99 10.47
CA HIS A 143 4.12 12.05 11.58
C HIS A 143 4.13 10.73 12.34
N PHE A 144 5.32 10.33 12.77
CA PHE A 144 5.47 9.18 13.66
C PHE A 144 4.82 9.49 15.01
N ASP A 145 3.91 8.64 15.46
CA ASP A 145 3.11 8.90 16.66
C ASP A 145 3.70 8.35 17.98
N GLY A 146 4.95 7.88 17.93
CA GLY A 146 5.62 7.35 19.12
C GLY A 146 5.49 5.85 19.31
N ARG A 147 4.69 5.18 18.46
CA ARG A 147 4.59 3.72 18.46
C ARG A 147 5.36 3.16 17.28
N ASP A 148 5.95 1.97 17.48
CA ASP A 148 6.67 1.32 16.41
C ASP A 148 5.76 1.10 15.20
N LYS A 149 6.23 1.45 14.02
CA LYS A 149 5.61 1.16 12.72
C LYS A 149 4.37 1.99 12.38
N ILE A 150 4.01 3.02 13.13
CA ILE A 150 2.82 3.84 12.83
C ILE A 150 3.22 5.27 12.47
N PHE A 151 2.73 5.74 11.33
CA PHE A 151 2.74 7.14 10.96
C PHE A 151 1.31 7.67 10.99
N LYS A 152 1.14 8.86 11.55
CA LYS A 152 -0.16 9.47 11.77
C LYS A 152 -0.14 10.91 11.30
N ARG A 153 -1.19 11.34 10.66
CA ARG A 153 -1.35 12.72 10.22
C ARG A 153 -2.16 13.53 11.21
#